data_4c979427c49cfa1116780b1ab671d776
#
_entry.id   4c979427c49cfa1116780b1ab671d776
#
_cell.length_a   1.000
_cell.length_b   1.000
_cell.length_c   1.000
_cell.angle_alpha   90.00
_cell.angle_beta   90.00
_cell.angle_gamma   90.00
#
_symmetry.space_group_name_H-M   'P 1'
#
loop_
_entity.id
_entity.type
_entity.pdbx_description
1 polymer ?
#
loop_
_entity_poly.entity_id
_entity_poly.type
_entity_poly.pdbx_seq_one_letter_code
_entity_poly.pdbx_strand_id
1 'polypeptide(L)'
;MIYLRTGMPGASKTLNSLSDLINSNDGSRKIYYTNIRLFMLDFEVCNTFSGWFYGLYFPQLKDKAQKKKLIKVMKRVHADDEFCELKDLPWLESLYEASNPLDVWLHWARKLYSKSQLRDLENYIENFPGTDVSFEHLERFNLHFTRFDNAREWYKLPKGSIILIDECQQFFPPRAVGAKVPEHISEFETHRHKGFDVHLVTQNAKLMDVNIRRLTGRHIHYFNPFGGERVTRYQAPKCLDTDNYFDLKESEKNFSKRPSKLYGCYYSAEIHTHKFKVPKFAYYGLFLIIAMICSVYGMVWVFDNMNPDSKKTVEVEKKETVPDRVSYQDKVIQPVLDAEKASIVKYVSSLVDGVFIDGYVIEALGSYRNIHYSFGKKSTGEAFDPLSVGFTVIPIKPCFARFQLYDFTTFVTCDPFYKAPAIKDKDESSSGDDSNFS
;
A
#
# COMPACT_ATOMS: atom_id res chain seq x y z
N MET A 1 17.11 17.29 9.57
CA MET A 1 17.69 16.38 8.54
C MET A 1 17.17 16.74 7.17
N ILE A 2 17.90 16.45 6.05
CA ILE A 2 17.38 16.70 4.71
C ILE A 2 16.93 15.37 4.10
N TYR A 3 15.65 15.29 3.76
CA TYR A 3 15.00 14.14 3.10
C TYR A 3 14.72 14.51 1.66
N LEU A 4 15.28 13.79 0.72
CA LEU A 4 15.01 13.95 -0.71
C LEU A 4 14.10 12.83 -1.20
N ARG A 5 13.03 13.18 -1.90
CA ARG A 5 12.11 12.22 -2.51
C ARG A 5 12.03 12.46 -4.00
N THR A 6 12.38 11.44 -4.78
CA THR A 6 12.38 11.53 -6.24
C THR A 6 11.53 10.44 -6.89
N GLY A 7 11.26 10.58 -8.17
CA GLY A 7 10.53 9.60 -8.99
C GLY A 7 9.80 10.26 -10.14
N MET A 8 9.49 9.48 -11.14
CA MET A 8 8.76 9.98 -12.31
C MET A 8 7.36 10.52 -11.94
N PRO A 9 6.76 11.36 -12.77
CA PRO A 9 5.35 11.72 -12.64
C PRO A 9 4.48 10.49 -12.42
N GLY A 10 3.47 10.58 -11.52
CA GLY A 10 2.62 9.45 -11.18
C GLY A 10 3.23 8.36 -10.28
N ALA A 11 4.49 8.46 -9.88
CA ALA A 11 5.13 7.54 -8.93
C ALA A 11 4.68 7.72 -7.47
N SER A 12 3.73 8.64 -7.20
CA SER A 12 3.17 8.90 -5.86
C SER A 12 4.15 9.50 -4.85
N LYS A 13 5.10 10.31 -5.29
CA LYS A 13 6.08 11.01 -4.43
C LYS A 13 5.42 11.82 -3.33
N THR A 14 4.60 12.80 -3.72
CA THR A 14 3.88 13.73 -2.84
C THR A 14 2.96 12.97 -1.89
N LEU A 15 2.20 12.00 -2.40
CA LEU A 15 1.28 11.18 -1.62
C LEU A 15 2.01 10.39 -0.50
N ASN A 16 3.12 9.75 -0.85
CA ASN A 16 3.95 9.04 0.13
C ASN A 16 4.65 10.00 1.09
N SER A 17 5.03 11.20 0.63
CA SER A 17 5.62 12.22 1.51
C SER A 17 4.64 12.67 2.59
N LEU A 18 3.39 12.95 2.22
CA LEU A 18 2.32 13.29 3.15
C LEU A 18 2.05 12.14 4.13
N SER A 19 1.99 10.90 3.61
CA SER A 19 1.80 9.71 4.45
C SER A 19 2.92 9.53 5.48
N ASP A 20 4.17 9.67 5.05
CA ASP A 20 5.32 9.55 5.94
C ASP A 20 5.30 10.64 7.03
N LEU A 21 4.93 11.88 6.68
CA LEU A 21 4.83 12.99 7.64
C LEU A 21 3.73 12.76 8.67
N ILE A 22 2.54 12.34 8.23
CA ILE A 22 1.41 12.07 9.12
C ILE A 22 1.73 10.91 10.07
N ASN A 23 2.33 9.83 9.55
CA ASN A 23 2.67 8.66 10.36
C ASN A 23 3.79 8.93 11.37
N SER A 24 4.72 9.84 11.06
CA SER A 24 5.83 10.20 11.95
C SER A 24 5.52 11.36 12.88
N ASN A 25 4.41 12.06 12.68
CA ASN A 25 4.04 13.21 13.49
C ASN A 25 3.46 12.77 14.85
N ASP A 26 4.20 13.04 15.91
CA ASP A 26 3.80 12.80 17.30
C ASP A 26 3.16 14.04 17.98
N GLY A 27 2.97 15.12 17.24
CA GLY A 27 2.45 16.38 17.76
C GLY A 27 3.50 17.26 18.44
N SER A 28 4.75 16.86 18.50
CA SER A 28 5.82 17.65 19.13
C SER A 28 6.28 18.85 18.29
N ARG A 29 6.05 18.80 16.97
CA ARG A 29 6.63 19.75 16.00
C ARG A 29 5.59 20.24 15.00
N LYS A 30 5.67 21.53 14.65
CA LYS A 30 4.82 22.12 13.60
C LYS A 30 5.28 21.66 12.21
N ILE A 31 4.31 21.41 11.33
CA ILE A 31 4.54 21.02 9.93
C ILE A 31 4.18 22.19 9.02
N TYR A 32 5.16 22.63 8.24
CA TYR A 32 4.99 23.66 7.21
C TYR A 32 5.09 23.03 5.83
N TYR A 33 4.28 23.53 4.89
CA TYR A 33 4.30 23.04 3.52
C TYR A 33 4.15 24.15 2.50
N THR A 34 4.69 23.94 1.31
CA THR A 34 4.51 24.85 0.19
C THR A 34 4.50 24.11 -1.14
N ASN A 35 3.92 24.76 -2.16
CA ASN A 35 3.77 24.26 -3.52
C ASN A 35 2.95 22.97 -3.66
N ILE A 36 2.08 22.71 -2.69
CA ILE A 36 1.06 21.67 -2.73
C ILE A 36 -0.30 22.34 -2.49
N ARG A 37 -1.32 21.89 -3.21
CA ARG A 37 -2.70 22.34 -2.98
C ARG A 37 -3.42 21.27 -2.16
N LEU A 38 -3.32 21.38 -0.82
CA LEU A 38 -3.99 20.46 0.11
C LEU A 38 -5.47 20.79 0.25
N PHE A 39 -6.27 19.74 0.52
CA PHE A 39 -7.69 19.84 0.90
C PHE A 39 -7.95 19.25 2.28
N MET A 40 -6.89 19.02 3.06
CA MET A 40 -6.98 18.36 4.36
C MET A 40 -5.96 18.94 5.35
N LEU A 41 -6.27 18.77 6.63
CA LEU A 41 -5.36 19.03 7.76
C LEU A 41 -4.76 20.44 7.82
N ASP A 42 -5.21 21.37 7.03
CA ASP A 42 -4.86 22.79 7.08
C ASP A 42 -6.07 23.58 7.52
N PHE A 43 -5.94 24.40 8.58
CA PHE A 43 -7.04 25.16 9.17
C PHE A 43 -7.59 26.21 8.19
N GLU A 44 -6.72 26.88 7.45
CA GLU A 44 -7.15 27.89 6.47
C GLU A 44 -7.92 27.23 5.33
N VAL A 45 -7.42 26.11 4.83
CA VAL A 45 -8.07 25.36 3.75
C VAL A 45 -9.42 24.81 4.18
N CYS A 46 -9.56 24.34 5.42
CA CYS A 46 -10.84 23.84 5.93
C CYS A 46 -11.93 24.94 6.02
N ASN A 47 -11.54 26.21 6.10
CA ASN A 47 -12.44 27.35 6.06
C ASN A 47 -12.88 27.73 4.63
N THR A 48 -12.32 27.12 3.60
CA THR A 48 -12.67 27.43 2.20
C THR A 48 -13.73 26.48 1.66
N PHE A 49 -14.53 26.97 0.69
CA PHE A 49 -15.47 26.13 -0.04
C PHE A 49 -14.76 24.93 -0.69
N SER A 50 -13.60 25.14 -1.31
CA SER A 50 -12.82 24.08 -1.96
C SER A 50 -12.39 23.02 -0.95
N GLY A 51 -11.90 23.40 0.23
CA GLY A 51 -11.53 22.47 1.29
C GLY A 51 -12.69 21.60 1.75
N TRP A 52 -13.85 22.21 2.01
CA TRP A 52 -15.08 21.49 2.34
C TRP A 52 -15.56 20.60 1.19
N PHE A 53 -15.62 21.14 -0.03
CA PHE A 53 -16.14 20.42 -1.20
C PHE A 53 -15.30 19.20 -1.57
N TYR A 54 -13.98 19.38 -1.75
CA TYR A 54 -13.08 18.29 -2.13
C TYR A 54 -12.72 17.37 -0.96
N GLY A 55 -12.61 17.94 0.23
CA GLY A 55 -12.17 17.21 1.42
C GLY A 55 -13.26 16.39 2.09
N LEU A 56 -14.50 16.85 2.10
CA LEU A 56 -15.60 16.23 2.83
C LEU A 56 -16.80 15.90 1.95
N TYR A 57 -17.40 16.90 1.29
CA TYR A 57 -18.71 16.75 0.63
C TYR A 57 -18.66 15.77 -0.55
N PHE A 58 -17.83 16.05 -1.56
CA PHE A 58 -17.76 15.25 -2.78
C PHE A 58 -17.33 13.79 -2.55
N PRO A 59 -16.32 13.47 -1.70
CA PRO A 59 -15.97 12.10 -1.39
C PRO A 59 -17.08 11.29 -0.75
N GLN A 60 -17.88 11.91 0.14
CA GLN A 60 -18.95 11.25 0.88
C GLN A 60 -20.27 11.13 0.09
N LEU A 61 -20.39 11.83 -1.04
CA LEU A 61 -21.59 11.84 -1.84
C LEU A 61 -21.92 10.45 -2.39
N LYS A 62 -23.07 9.88 -2.00
CA LYS A 62 -23.54 8.55 -2.42
C LYS A 62 -24.36 8.58 -3.71
N ASP A 63 -25.05 9.69 -3.98
CA ASP A 63 -25.88 9.83 -5.19
C ASP A 63 -25.00 9.88 -6.45
N LYS A 64 -25.11 8.83 -7.27
CA LYS A 64 -24.36 8.69 -8.52
C LYS A 64 -24.75 9.73 -9.58
N ALA A 65 -26.02 10.15 -9.62
CA ALA A 65 -26.50 11.11 -10.60
C ALA A 65 -25.95 12.50 -10.27
N GLN A 66 -26.05 12.92 -9.02
CA GLN A 66 -25.49 14.17 -8.53
C GLN A 66 -23.96 14.19 -8.68
N LYS A 67 -23.28 13.09 -8.30
CA LYS A 67 -21.82 12.96 -8.48
C LYS A 67 -21.40 13.13 -9.93
N LYS A 68 -22.16 12.58 -10.90
CA LYS A 68 -21.90 12.73 -12.33
C LYS A 68 -22.03 14.19 -12.80
N LYS A 69 -23.02 14.93 -12.27
CA LYS A 69 -23.17 16.38 -12.55
C LYS A 69 -21.98 17.16 -12.04
N LEU A 70 -21.57 16.94 -10.79
CA LEU A 70 -20.43 17.62 -10.18
C LEU A 70 -19.12 17.32 -10.93
N ILE A 71 -18.88 16.09 -11.34
CA ILE A 71 -17.69 15.72 -12.14
C ILE A 71 -17.62 16.51 -13.45
N LYS A 72 -18.77 16.84 -14.08
CA LYS A 72 -18.76 17.66 -15.30
C LYS A 72 -18.30 19.08 -15.01
N VAL A 73 -18.76 19.69 -13.91
CA VAL A 73 -18.34 21.03 -13.49
C VAL A 73 -16.86 21.01 -13.12
N MET A 74 -16.43 20.05 -12.29
CA MET A 74 -15.03 19.88 -11.90
C MET A 74 -14.11 19.77 -13.11
N LYS A 75 -14.46 18.97 -14.13
CA LYS A 75 -13.65 18.83 -15.35
C LYS A 75 -13.48 20.14 -16.11
N ARG A 76 -14.54 20.98 -16.16
CA ARG A 76 -14.46 22.30 -16.82
C ARG A 76 -13.52 23.22 -16.05
N VAL A 77 -13.70 23.34 -14.74
CA VAL A 77 -12.89 24.23 -13.89
C VAL A 77 -11.42 23.75 -13.83
N HIS A 78 -11.20 22.46 -13.75
CA HIS A 78 -9.86 21.90 -13.74
C HIS A 78 -9.12 22.01 -15.09
N ALA A 79 -9.83 22.22 -16.20
CA ALA A 79 -9.18 22.48 -17.49
C ALA A 79 -8.40 23.80 -17.49
N ASP A 80 -8.84 24.75 -16.66
CA ASP A 80 -8.20 26.05 -16.46
C ASP A 80 -7.22 26.05 -15.27
N ASP A 81 -6.87 24.86 -14.75
CA ASP A 81 -6.01 24.64 -13.55
C ASP A 81 -6.55 25.35 -12.29
N GLU A 82 -7.86 25.57 -12.23
CA GLU A 82 -8.56 26.16 -11.10
C GLU A 82 -9.29 25.09 -10.26
N PHE A 83 -9.75 25.49 -9.05
CA PHE A 83 -10.63 24.69 -8.22
C PHE A 83 -12.05 25.19 -8.30
N CYS A 84 -13.01 24.26 -8.09
CA CYS A 84 -14.40 24.66 -7.91
C CYS A 84 -14.52 25.55 -6.67
N GLU A 85 -15.01 26.72 -6.88
CA GLU A 85 -15.43 27.68 -5.87
C GLU A 85 -16.95 27.73 -5.76
N LEU A 86 -17.47 28.45 -4.79
CA LEU A 86 -18.91 28.60 -4.60
C LEU A 86 -19.59 29.19 -5.84
N LYS A 87 -18.92 30.09 -6.58
CA LYS A 87 -19.40 30.66 -7.86
C LYS A 87 -19.70 29.59 -8.93
N ASP A 88 -19.00 28.46 -8.90
CA ASP A 88 -19.18 27.37 -9.87
C ASP A 88 -20.28 26.40 -9.49
N LEU A 89 -20.62 26.36 -8.20
CA LEU A 89 -21.58 25.44 -7.57
C LEU A 89 -22.53 26.18 -6.62
N PRO A 90 -23.23 27.26 -7.05
CA PRO A 90 -24.01 28.15 -6.15
C PRO A 90 -25.13 27.41 -5.42
N TRP A 91 -25.66 26.32 -5.97
CA TRP A 91 -26.71 25.53 -5.29
C TRP A 91 -26.20 24.74 -4.07
N LEU A 92 -24.89 24.73 -3.79
CA LEU A 92 -24.31 24.11 -2.59
C LEU A 92 -24.10 25.14 -1.46
N GLU A 93 -24.42 26.42 -1.66
CA GLU A 93 -24.18 27.48 -0.68
C GLU A 93 -24.78 27.17 0.69
N SER A 94 -26.04 26.83 0.75
CA SER A 94 -26.74 26.55 2.02
C SER A 94 -26.14 25.33 2.74
N LEU A 95 -25.62 24.32 2.00
CA LEU A 95 -24.97 23.16 2.58
C LEU A 95 -23.57 23.51 3.11
N TYR A 96 -22.87 24.38 2.40
CA TYR A 96 -21.57 24.87 2.83
C TYR A 96 -21.66 25.76 4.07
N GLU A 97 -22.59 26.72 4.08
CA GLU A 97 -22.83 27.60 5.22
C GLU A 97 -23.27 26.85 6.49
N ALA A 98 -24.02 25.75 6.32
CA ALA A 98 -24.41 24.88 7.43
C ALA A 98 -23.25 23.95 7.89
N SER A 99 -22.13 23.90 7.18
CA SER A 99 -21.00 23.06 7.54
C SER A 99 -20.08 23.73 8.56
N ASN A 100 -19.54 22.93 9.48
CA ASN A 100 -18.53 23.42 10.41
C ASN A 100 -17.13 23.09 9.86
N PRO A 101 -16.26 24.11 9.63
CA PRO A 101 -14.88 23.89 9.19
C PRO A 101 -14.07 22.97 10.12
N LEU A 102 -14.36 23.00 11.42
CA LEU A 102 -13.73 22.13 12.39
C LEU A 102 -14.04 20.65 12.11
N ASP A 103 -15.29 20.32 11.73
CA ASP A 103 -15.67 18.96 11.39
C ASP A 103 -14.93 18.45 10.13
N VAL A 104 -14.68 19.34 9.16
CA VAL A 104 -13.86 19.02 7.97
C VAL A 104 -12.46 18.62 8.39
N TRP A 105 -11.82 19.40 9.26
CA TRP A 105 -10.48 19.09 9.76
C TRP A 105 -10.46 17.82 10.60
N LEU A 106 -11.39 17.67 11.55
CA LEU A 106 -11.49 16.49 12.42
C LEU A 106 -11.75 15.20 11.64
N HIS A 107 -12.57 15.28 10.56
CA HIS A 107 -12.77 14.14 9.67
C HIS A 107 -11.44 13.58 9.15
N TRP A 108 -10.56 14.46 8.66
CA TRP A 108 -9.26 14.06 8.14
C TRP A 108 -8.29 13.65 9.24
N ALA A 109 -8.25 14.34 10.35
CA ALA A 109 -7.41 13.98 11.49
C ALA A 109 -7.73 12.56 11.97
N ARG A 110 -9.00 12.26 12.22
CA ARG A 110 -9.47 10.92 12.66
C ARG A 110 -9.27 9.82 11.61
N LYS A 111 -9.34 10.16 10.33
CA LYS A 111 -9.12 9.20 9.23
C LYS A 111 -7.65 8.84 9.05
N LEU A 112 -6.74 9.75 9.29
CA LEU A 112 -5.33 9.65 8.90
C LEU A 112 -4.41 9.32 10.05
N TYR A 113 -4.60 9.95 11.22
CA TYR A 113 -3.79 9.70 12.41
C TYR A 113 -4.23 8.43 13.15
N SER A 114 -3.29 7.82 13.87
CA SER A 114 -3.59 6.68 14.75
C SER A 114 -4.29 7.12 16.03
N LYS A 115 -4.97 6.20 16.72
CA LYS A 115 -5.63 6.49 18.00
C LYS A 115 -4.65 7.00 19.06
N SER A 116 -3.41 6.51 19.06
CA SER A 116 -2.39 6.98 20.00
C SER A 116 -2.00 8.43 19.75
N GLN A 117 -1.90 8.85 18.49
CA GLN A 117 -1.60 10.22 18.10
C GLN A 117 -2.75 11.19 18.39
N LEU A 118 -4.00 10.70 18.30
CA LEU A 118 -5.20 11.51 18.54
C LEU A 118 -5.67 11.54 19.99
N ARG A 119 -5.16 10.63 20.83
CA ARG A 119 -5.67 10.45 22.20
C ARG A 119 -5.78 11.74 23.01
N ASP A 120 -4.73 12.55 23.01
CA ASP A 120 -4.71 13.78 23.81
C ASP A 120 -5.63 14.86 23.22
N LEU A 121 -5.74 14.90 21.89
CA LEU A 121 -6.69 15.76 21.18
C LEU A 121 -8.14 15.37 21.48
N GLU A 122 -8.48 14.09 21.39
CA GLU A 122 -9.85 13.60 21.62
C GLU A 122 -10.25 13.77 23.08
N ASN A 123 -9.37 13.46 24.02
CA ASN A 123 -9.61 13.72 25.44
C ASN A 123 -9.83 15.22 25.73
N TYR A 124 -9.10 16.09 25.03
CA TYR A 124 -9.28 17.52 25.18
C TYR A 124 -10.63 17.99 24.65
N ILE A 125 -11.04 17.51 23.48
CA ILE A 125 -12.34 17.86 22.85
C ILE A 125 -13.50 17.38 23.73
N GLU A 126 -13.42 16.13 24.23
CA GLU A 126 -14.46 15.55 25.09
C GLU A 126 -14.63 16.27 26.43
N ASN A 127 -13.55 16.76 27.00
CA ASN A 127 -13.54 17.45 28.30
C ASN A 127 -13.42 18.99 28.17
N PHE A 128 -13.72 19.54 26.98
CA PHE A 128 -13.57 20.98 26.76
C PHE A 128 -14.57 21.76 27.63
N PRO A 129 -14.11 22.72 28.45
CA PRO A 129 -14.97 23.42 29.40
C PRO A 129 -15.88 24.49 28.76
N GLY A 130 -15.68 24.79 27.47
CA GLY A 130 -16.46 25.78 26.71
C GLY A 130 -17.54 25.14 25.85
N THR A 131 -18.38 25.98 25.23
CA THR A 131 -19.42 25.51 24.31
C THR A 131 -18.86 25.06 22.99
N ASP A 132 -17.82 25.72 22.45
CA ASP A 132 -17.30 25.46 21.12
C ASP A 132 -15.76 25.40 21.11
N VAL A 133 -15.22 24.34 20.54
CA VAL A 133 -13.79 24.20 20.27
C VAL A 133 -13.46 24.94 18.97
N SER A 134 -12.45 25.82 18.99
CA SER A 134 -11.94 26.51 17.80
C SER A 134 -10.58 25.94 17.34
N PHE A 135 -10.14 26.33 16.14
CA PHE A 135 -8.81 25.95 15.63
C PHE A 135 -7.66 26.46 16.51
N GLU A 136 -7.80 27.63 17.13
CA GLU A 136 -6.79 28.17 18.08
C GLU A 136 -6.54 27.22 19.25
N HIS A 137 -7.60 26.61 19.80
CA HIS A 137 -7.49 25.62 20.87
C HIS A 137 -6.74 24.35 20.42
N LEU A 138 -6.79 24.01 19.11
CA LEU A 138 -6.21 22.81 18.55
C LEU A 138 -4.79 22.98 18.02
N GLU A 139 -4.33 24.23 17.82
CA GLU A 139 -2.95 24.51 17.32
C GLU A 139 -1.85 23.82 18.12
N ARG A 140 -2.00 23.76 19.44
CA ARG A 140 -1.02 23.19 20.37
C ARG A 140 -0.73 21.70 20.15
N PHE A 141 -1.66 20.97 19.49
CA PHE A 141 -1.50 19.55 19.20
C PHE A 141 -0.62 19.29 17.98
N ASN A 142 -0.31 20.31 17.18
CA ASN A 142 0.54 20.24 15.98
C ASN A 142 0.16 19.10 15.01
N LEU A 143 -1.15 18.75 14.94
CA LEU A 143 -1.67 17.71 14.02
C LEU A 143 -2.21 18.33 12.73
N HIS A 144 -1.88 19.57 12.44
CA HIS A 144 -2.25 20.30 11.24
C HIS A 144 -1.02 20.68 10.42
N PHE A 145 -1.27 21.01 9.17
CA PHE A 145 -0.26 21.54 8.26
C PHE A 145 -0.49 23.04 8.12
N THR A 146 0.58 23.82 8.08
CA THR A 146 0.54 25.27 7.88
C THR A 146 1.21 25.62 6.57
N ARG A 147 0.50 26.30 5.68
CA ARG A 147 1.04 26.76 4.40
C ARG A 147 2.02 27.92 4.65
N PHE A 148 3.10 27.96 3.86
CA PHE A 148 3.96 29.13 3.71
C PHE A 148 4.20 29.43 2.23
N ASP A 149 4.28 30.71 1.88
CA ASP A 149 4.19 31.12 0.46
C ASP A 149 5.54 31.06 -0.26
N ASN A 150 6.63 31.43 0.40
CA ASN A 150 7.93 31.54 -0.24
C ASN A 150 8.89 30.40 0.16
N ALA A 151 9.01 29.37 -0.68
CA ALA A 151 9.91 28.25 -0.44
C ALA A 151 11.38 28.68 -0.24
N ARG A 152 11.82 29.80 -0.78
CA ARG A 152 13.19 30.31 -0.58
C ARG A 152 13.42 30.90 0.80
N GLU A 153 12.36 31.17 1.56
CA GLU A 153 12.42 31.66 2.94
C GLU A 153 12.24 30.58 4.01
N TRP A 154 12.31 29.32 3.61
CA TRP A 154 12.12 28.15 4.49
C TRP A 154 12.93 28.24 5.79
N TYR A 155 14.13 28.82 5.75
CA TYR A 155 15.05 28.94 6.89
C TYR A 155 14.62 29.99 7.94
N LYS A 156 13.64 30.83 7.61
CA LYS A 156 13.03 31.82 8.52
C LYS A 156 11.88 31.23 9.37
N LEU A 157 11.42 30.02 9.06
CA LEU A 157 10.39 29.33 9.83
C LEU A 157 10.83 29.08 11.27
N PRO A 158 9.89 28.85 12.21
CA PRO A 158 10.19 28.56 13.61
C PRO A 158 11.14 27.36 13.74
N LYS A 159 12.13 27.49 14.64
CA LYS A 159 13.10 26.42 14.92
C LYS A 159 12.38 25.12 15.30
N GLY A 160 12.94 24.00 14.91
CA GLY A 160 12.38 22.68 15.18
C GLY A 160 11.25 22.26 14.22
N SER A 161 10.90 23.06 13.22
CA SER A 161 9.83 22.73 12.27
C SER A 161 10.18 21.59 11.33
N ILE A 162 9.13 20.90 10.88
CA ILE A 162 9.16 19.98 9.75
C ILE A 162 8.68 20.75 8.52
N ILE A 163 9.41 20.69 7.42
CA ILE A 163 9.17 21.54 6.23
C ILE A 163 9.05 20.66 5.00
N LEU A 164 7.92 20.74 4.28
CA LEU A 164 7.68 20.01 3.03
C LEU A 164 7.62 20.98 1.86
N ILE A 165 8.50 20.78 0.90
CA ILE A 165 8.56 21.58 -0.34
C ILE A 165 8.41 20.65 -1.52
N ASP A 166 7.27 20.73 -2.20
CA ASP A 166 7.01 19.94 -3.42
C ASP A 166 7.54 20.66 -4.66
N GLU A 167 7.86 19.88 -5.70
CA GLU A 167 8.49 20.36 -6.94
C GLU A 167 9.63 21.35 -6.67
N CYS A 168 10.47 21.03 -5.69
CA CYS A 168 11.49 21.89 -5.10
C CYS A 168 12.53 22.40 -6.11
N GLN A 169 12.67 21.77 -7.29
CA GLN A 169 13.51 22.25 -8.40
C GLN A 169 13.09 23.63 -8.94
N GLN A 170 11.84 24.04 -8.72
CA GLN A 170 11.37 25.38 -9.12
C GLN A 170 12.03 26.47 -8.27
N PHE A 171 12.41 26.16 -7.04
CA PHE A 171 12.97 27.11 -6.08
C PHE A 171 14.49 26.98 -5.95
N PHE A 172 15.00 25.77 -6.14
CA PHE A 172 16.40 25.40 -5.94
C PHE A 172 17.00 24.70 -7.17
N PRO A 173 16.96 25.35 -8.36
CA PRO A 173 17.51 24.78 -9.59
C PRO A 173 19.03 24.64 -9.54
N PRO A 174 19.63 23.82 -10.40
CA PRO A 174 21.08 23.75 -10.56
C PRO A 174 21.67 25.11 -10.91
N ARG A 175 22.80 25.44 -10.33
CA ARG A 175 23.56 26.67 -10.62
C ARG A 175 24.74 26.37 -11.53
N ALA A 176 25.20 27.40 -12.28
CA ALA A 176 26.43 27.31 -13.02
C ALA A 176 27.64 27.08 -12.10
N VAL A 177 28.64 26.38 -12.60
CA VAL A 177 29.91 26.15 -11.88
C VAL A 177 30.55 27.50 -11.54
N GLY A 178 30.92 27.69 -10.26
CA GLY A 178 31.53 28.95 -9.79
C GLY A 178 30.52 30.05 -9.41
N ALA A 179 29.22 29.86 -9.63
CA ALA A 179 28.22 30.85 -9.23
C ALA A 179 28.15 30.98 -7.69
N LYS A 180 28.01 32.24 -7.21
CA LYS A 180 27.82 32.49 -5.77
C LYS A 180 26.64 31.70 -5.23
N VAL A 181 26.83 31.11 -4.04
CA VAL A 181 25.77 30.38 -3.34
C VAL A 181 24.78 31.38 -2.74
N PRO A 182 23.50 31.36 -3.15
CA PRO A 182 22.48 32.21 -2.54
C PRO A 182 22.23 31.80 -1.06
N GLU A 183 21.78 32.74 -0.23
CA GLU A 183 21.50 32.51 1.18
C GLU A 183 20.58 31.32 1.43
N HIS A 184 19.45 31.23 0.71
CA HIS A 184 18.49 30.14 0.85
C HIS A 184 19.05 28.75 0.50
N ILE A 185 20.19 28.67 -0.19
CA ILE A 185 20.93 27.42 -0.44
C ILE A 185 21.98 27.18 0.65
N SER A 186 22.73 28.24 1.06
CA SER A 186 23.74 28.09 2.11
C SER A 186 23.13 27.74 3.47
N GLU A 187 21.91 28.19 3.74
CA GLU A 187 21.18 27.86 4.98
C GLU A 187 20.89 26.36 5.16
N PHE A 188 20.90 25.57 4.07
CA PHE A 188 20.85 24.11 4.20
C PHE A 188 22.05 23.53 4.96
N GLU A 189 23.20 24.19 4.98
CA GLU A 189 24.39 23.72 5.71
C GLU A 189 24.15 23.78 7.24
N THR A 190 23.37 24.76 7.69
CA THR A 190 23.09 25.01 9.12
C THR A 190 21.73 24.47 9.60
N HIS A 191 20.94 23.82 8.74
CA HIS A 191 19.58 23.38 9.06
C HIS A 191 19.49 22.55 10.36
N ARG A 192 20.53 21.75 10.67
CA ARG A 192 20.58 20.93 11.89
C ARG A 192 20.67 21.77 13.17
N HIS A 193 21.38 22.89 13.14
CA HIS A 193 21.48 23.81 14.29
C HIS A 193 20.14 24.47 14.60
N LYS A 194 19.28 24.60 13.60
CA LYS A 194 17.91 25.12 13.76
C LYS A 194 16.89 24.02 14.06
N GLY A 195 17.30 22.74 14.09
CA GLY A 195 16.45 21.60 14.36
C GLY A 195 15.46 21.26 13.23
N PHE A 196 15.70 21.75 12.00
CA PHE A 196 14.80 21.52 10.87
C PHE A 196 14.92 20.12 10.30
N ASP A 197 13.76 19.54 9.95
CA ASP A 197 13.63 18.42 9.03
C ASP A 197 13.02 18.92 7.72
N VAL A 198 13.83 18.92 6.67
CA VAL A 198 13.41 19.48 5.37
C VAL A 198 13.17 18.34 4.38
N HIS A 199 11.93 18.22 3.95
CA HIS A 199 11.47 17.22 3.00
C HIS A 199 11.32 17.86 1.63
N LEU A 200 12.19 17.49 0.70
CA LEU A 200 12.25 18.00 -0.66
C LEU A 200 11.72 16.94 -1.62
N VAL A 201 10.76 17.32 -2.44
CA VAL A 201 10.16 16.43 -3.43
C VAL A 201 10.45 16.97 -4.82
N THR A 202 10.95 16.14 -5.72
CA THR A 202 11.26 16.48 -7.11
C THR A 202 11.15 15.26 -8.01
N GLN A 203 11.17 15.46 -9.31
CA GLN A 203 11.13 14.35 -10.27
C GLN A 203 12.48 13.63 -10.35
N ASN A 204 13.58 14.36 -10.35
CA ASN A 204 14.94 13.83 -10.41
C ASN A 204 15.88 14.69 -9.56
N ALA A 205 16.79 14.05 -8.82
CA ALA A 205 17.78 14.75 -8.01
C ALA A 205 18.67 15.70 -8.82
N LYS A 206 18.94 15.38 -10.09
CA LYS A 206 19.77 16.21 -10.99
C LYS A 206 19.13 17.57 -11.32
N LEU A 207 17.83 17.72 -11.10
CA LEU A 207 17.11 18.98 -11.26
C LEU A 207 17.30 19.97 -10.10
N MET A 208 18.03 19.57 -9.07
CA MET A 208 18.29 20.37 -7.87
C MET A 208 19.74 20.81 -7.77
N ASP A 209 19.94 21.89 -7.00
CA ASP A 209 21.26 22.40 -6.65
C ASP A 209 22.18 21.32 -6.06
N VAL A 210 23.45 21.35 -6.48
CA VAL A 210 24.45 20.36 -6.08
C VAL A 210 24.74 20.38 -4.57
N ASN A 211 24.70 21.56 -3.94
CA ASN A 211 24.97 21.69 -2.50
C ASN A 211 23.88 20.94 -1.69
N ILE A 212 22.61 21.11 -2.06
CA ILE A 212 21.49 20.42 -1.40
C ILE A 212 21.62 18.90 -1.59
N ARG A 213 21.95 18.45 -2.80
CA ARG A 213 22.15 17.02 -3.07
C ARG A 213 23.25 16.42 -2.19
N ARG A 214 24.38 17.13 -2.00
CA ARG A 214 25.48 16.70 -1.13
C ARG A 214 25.10 16.63 0.34
N LEU A 215 24.18 17.49 0.77
CA LEU A 215 23.71 17.57 2.17
C LEU A 215 22.53 16.61 2.45
N THR A 216 22.03 15.92 1.44
CA THR A 216 20.92 14.96 1.59
C THR A 216 21.33 13.81 2.49
N GLY A 217 20.65 13.69 3.62
CA GLY A 217 20.90 12.62 4.60
C GLY A 217 20.02 11.39 4.42
N ARG A 218 18.96 11.49 3.63
CA ARG A 218 18.10 10.35 3.25
C ARG A 218 17.44 10.61 1.91
N HIS A 219 17.70 9.75 0.95
CA HIS A 219 17.06 9.80 -0.37
C HIS A 219 16.14 8.61 -0.54
N ILE A 220 14.90 8.87 -0.98
CA ILE A 220 13.90 7.85 -1.33
C ILE A 220 13.50 8.07 -2.78
N HIS A 221 13.82 7.11 -3.64
CA HIS A 221 13.39 7.12 -5.04
C HIS A 221 12.20 6.19 -5.25
N TYR A 222 11.11 6.74 -5.79
CA TYR A 222 9.88 5.99 -6.07
C TYR A 222 9.84 5.58 -7.55
N PHE A 223 9.70 4.29 -7.79
CA PHE A 223 9.66 3.72 -9.12
C PHE A 223 8.33 2.96 -9.34
N ASN A 224 7.54 3.41 -10.31
CA ASN A 224 6.26 2.81 -10.66
C ASN A 224 6.02 2.86 -12.18
N PRO A 225 6.72 2.02 -12.96
CA PRO A 225 6.69 2.11 -14.43
C PRO A 225 5.36 1.69 -15.04
N PHE A 226 4.54 0.92 -14.33
CA PHE A 226 3.29 0.36 -14.84
C PHE A 226 2.04 1.09 -14.31
N GLY A 227 2.19 2.09 -13.43
CA GLY A 227 1.06 2.82 -12.87
C GLY A 227 0.20 2.03 -11.88
N GLY A 228 0.66 0.85 -11.43
CA GLY A 228 -0.05 -0.01 -10.49
C GLY A 228 -0.12 0.56 -9.06
N GLU A 229 -0.84 -0.13 -8.17
CA GLU A 229 -0.97 0.26 -6.75
C GLU A 229 0.33 0.06 -5.96
N ARG A 230 1.19 -0.85 -6.39
CA ARG A 230 2.48 -1.12 -5.76
C ARG A 230 3.55 -0.21 -6.34
N VAL A 231 4.31 0.39 -5.46
CA VAL A 231 5.43 1.28 -5.77
C VAL A 231 6.70 0.69 -5.19
N THR A 232 7.76 0.63 -5.99
CA THR A 232 9.08 0.27 -5.50
C THR A 232 9.74 1.50 -4.91
N ARG A 233 10.28 1.38 -3.70
CA ARG A 233 11.05 2.42 -3.00
C ARG A 233 12.50 1.99 -2.93
N TYR A 234 13.40 2.82 -3.45
CA TYR A 234 14.84 2.68 -3.28
C TYR A 234 15.29 3.73 -2.27
N GLN A 235 15.95 3.33 -1.20
CA GLN A 235 16.33 4.22 -0.11
C GLN A 235 17.82 4.13 0.18
N ALA A 236 18.45 5.30 0.41
CA ALA A 236 19.85 5.39 0.81
C ALA A 236 20.10 6.57 1.75
N PRO A 237 21.17 6.53 2.58
CA PRO A 237 21.59 7.63 3.44
C PRO A 237 22.34 8.74 2.69
N LYS A 238 22.44 8.65 1.38
CA LYS A 238 23.06 9.62 0.46
C LYS A 238 22.13 9.91 -0.72
N CYS A 239 22.38 10.99 -1.45
CA CYS A 239 21.69 11.25 -2.71
C CYS A 239 22.09 10.18 -3.73
N LEU A 240 21.11 9.39 -4.21
CA LEU A 240 21.29 8.38 -5.24
C LEU A 240 21.35 9.01 -6.63
N ASP A 241 22.22 8.52 -7.50
CA ASP A 241 22.09 8.71 -8.93
C ASP A 241 21.12 7.66 -9.49
N THR A 242 19.88 8.09 -9.74
CA THR A 242 18.80 7.20 -10.19
C THR A 242 18.99 6.67 -11.62
N ASP A 243 19.91 7.24 -12.39
CA ASP A 243 20.26 6.78 -13.73
C ASP A 243 21.39 5.73 -13.68
N ASN A 244 22.05 5.58 -12.52
CA ASN A 244 23.08 4.58 -12.30
C ASN A 244 22.50 3.31 -11.69
N TYR A 245 22.57 2.21 -12.43
CA TYR A 245 22.09 0.90 -11.97
C TYR A 245 22.75 0.42 -10.68
N PHE A 246 24.05 0.66 -10.49
CA PHE A 246 24.79 0.23 -9.30
C PHE A 246 24.33 0.96 -8.04
N ASP A 247 24.08 2.29 -8.12
CA ASP A 247 23.56 3.06 -7.00
C ASP A 247 22.18 2.54 -6.56
N LEU A 248 21.32 2.19 -7.52
CA LEU A 248 20.02 1.60 -7.21
C LEU A 248 20.11 0.19 -6.64
N LYS A 249 21.07 -0.61 -7.10
CA LYS A 249 21.29 -1.98 -6.62
C LYS A 249 21.82 -2.00 -5.18
N GLU A 250 22.68 -1.06 -4.80
CA GLU A 250 23.23 -0.93 -3.46
C GLU A 250 22.22 -0.32 -2.47
N SER A 251 21.18 0.33 -2.95
CA SER A 251 20.17 0.94 -2.10
C SER A 251 19.22 -0.11 -1.49
N GLU A 252 18.66 0.22 -0.32
CA GLU A 252 17.61 -0.58 0.30
C GLU A 252 16.35 -0.54 -0.58
N LYS A 253 15.90 -1.72 -1.04
CA LYS A 253 14.75 -1.86 -1.92
C LYS A 253 13.54 -2.39 -1.15
N ASN A 254 12.48 -1.60 -1.09
CA ASN A 254 11.22 -1.95 -0.45
C ASN A 254 10.04 -1.77 -1.39
N PHE A 255 8.98 -2.56 -1.18
CA PHE A 255 7.72 -2.43 -1.91
C PHE A 255 6.66 -1.86 -0.98
N SER A 256 6.00 -0.80 -1.39
CA SER A 256 4.88 -0.20 -0.64
C SER A 256 3.63 -0.11 -1.51
N LYS A 257 2.46 -0.22 -0.88
CA LYS A 257 1.21 0.16 -1.55
C LYS A 257 1.04 1.67 -1.48
N ARG A 258 0.38 2.23 -2.49
CA ARG A 258 -0.04 3.64 -2.44
C ARG A 258 -0.96 3.84 -1.23
N PRO A 259 -0.77 4.89 -0.42
CA PRO A 259 -1.63 5.16 0.73
C PRO A 259 -3.02 5.63 0.29
N SER A 260 -3.93 4.67 0.06
CA SER A 260 -5.27 4.93 -0.45
C SER A 260 -6.12 5.84 0.45
N LYS A 261 -5.85 5.88 1.75
CA LYS A 261 -6.51 6.80 2.69
C LYS A 261 -6.31 8.27 2.34
N LEU A 262 -5.22 8.60 1.64
CA LEU A 262 -4.85 9.96 1.21
C LEU A 262 -5.35 10.30 -0.21
N TYR A 263 -6.09 9.42 -0.87
CA TYR A 263 -6.63 9.77 -2.18
C TYR A 263 -7.65 10.91 -2.05
N GLY A 264 -7.47 11.94 -2.88
CA GLY A 264 -8.30 13.14 -2.86
C GLY A 264 -7.89 14.19 -1.80
N CYS A 265 -6.81 13.96 -1.04
CA CYS A 265 -6.35 14.90 -0.01
C CYS A 265 -5.62 16.12 -0.56
N TYR A 266 -5.15 16.06 -1.79
CA TYR A 266 -4.52 17.17 -2.49
C TYR A 266 -4.85 17.11 -3.98
N TYR A 267 -4.77 18.25 -4.64
CA TYR A 267 -4.89 18.32 -6.08
C TYR A 267 -3.58 17.91 -6.74
N SER A 268 -3.67 16.88 -7.56
CA SER A 268 -2.61 16.55 -8.51
C SER A 268 -3.13 16.91 -9.89
N ALA A 269 -2.45 17.81 -10.60
CA ALA A 269 -2.74 18.14 -12.00
C ALA A 269 -2.75 16.90 -12.91
N GLU A 270 -2.11 15.84 -12.49
CA GLU A 270 -2.19 14.53 -13.10
C GLU A 270 -3.48 13.82 -12.68
N ILE A 271 -4.63 14.26 -13.20
CA ILE A 271 -5.85 13.43 -13.23
C ILE A 271 -5.42 12.09 -13.86
N HIS A 272 -5.25 11.08 -13.04
CA HIS A 272 -5.15 9.64 -13.34
C HIS A 272 -5.04 9.26 -14.83
N THR A 273 -4.13 9.90 -15.58
CA THR A 273 -3.82 9.57 -16.97
C THR A 273 -2.99 8.29 -17.07
N HIS A 274 -2.41 7.85 -15.96
CA HIS A 274 -1.70 6.58 -15.91
C HIS A 274 -2.67 5.42 -15.80
N LYS A 275 -3.22 5.02 -16.96
CA LYS A 275 -3.85 3.71 -17.08
C LYS A 275 -2.77 2.65 -16.86
N PHE A 276 -3.09 1.66 -16.04
CA PHE A 276 -2.24 0.47 -15.88
C PHE A 276 -1.90 -0.08 -17.27
N LYS A 277 -0.62 -0.09 -17.60
CA LYS A 277 -0.12 -0.67 -18.85
C LYS A 277 0.41 -2.06 -18.55
N VAL A 278 -0.27 -3.07 -19.09
CA VAL A 278 0.21 -4.45 -19.01
C VAL A 278 1.59 -4.51 -19.67
N PRO A 279 2.62 -4.98 -18.98
CA PRO A 279 3.94 -5.08 -19.58
C PRO A 279 3.97 -6.07 -20.75
N LYS A 280 4.70 -5.75 -21.81
CA LYS A 280 4.74 -6.56 -23.04
C LYS A 280 5.12 -8.03 -22.79
N PHE A 281 5.97 -8.30 -21.80
CA PHE A 281 6.34 -9.68 -21.46
C PHE A 281 5.16 -10.54 -20.96
N ALA A 282 4.11 -9.94 -20.40
CA ALA A 282 2.89 -10.68 -20.02
C ALA A 282 2.17 -11.26 -21.26
N TYR A 283 2.18 -10.52 -22.37
CA TYR A 283 1.63 -11.03 -23.63
C TYR A 283 2.50 -12.17 -24.19
N TYR A 284 3.82 -12.07 -24.10
CA TYR A 284 4.71 -13.16 -24.49
C TYR A 284 4.53 -14.40 -23.59
N GLY A 285 4.36 -14.20 -22.27
CA GLY A 285 4.05 -15.29 -21.34
C GLY A 285 2.73 -15.98 -21.69
N LEU A 286 1.68 -15.21 -21.97
CA LEU A 286 0.39 -15.76 -22.40
C LEU A 286 0.52 -16.52 -23.73
N PHE A 287 1.25 -15.96 -24.69
CA PHE A 287 1.50 -16.62 -25.98
C PHE A 287 2.24 -17.96 -25.80
N LEU A 288 3.26 -18.02 -24.95
CA LEU A 288 3.99 -19.27 -24.66
C LEU A 288 3.10 -20.33 -24.01
N ILE A 289 2.20 -19.92 -23.10
CA ILE A 289 1.24 -20.83 -22.47
C ILE A 289 0.29 -21.39 -23.54
N ILE A 290 -0.24 -20.55 -24.42
CA ILE A 290 -1.12 -20.99 -25.52
C ILE A 290 -0.37 -21.92 -26.47
N ALA A 291 0.86 -21.61 -26.85
CA ALA A 291 1.69 -22.44 -27.72
C ALA A 291 1.98 -23.82 -27.08
N MET A 292 2.22 -23.85 -25.77
CA MET A 292 2.43 -25.11 -25.01
C MET A 292 1.14 -25.94 -24.98
N ILE A 293 -0.03 -25.35 -24.78
CA ILE A 293 -1.31 -26.03 -24.82
C ILE A 293 -1.57 -26.60 -26.22
N CYS A 294 -1.36 -25.82 -27.28
CA CYS A 294 -1.50 -26.28 -28.67
C CYS A 294 -0.54 -27.43 -29.01
N SER A 295 0.70 -27.37 -28.49
CA SER A 295 1.69 -28.43 -28.66
C SER A 295 1.24 -29.75 -28.01
N VAL A 296 0.70 -29.70 -26.78
CA VAL A 296 0.15 -30.88 -26.10
C VAL A 296 -1.03 -31.43 -26.84
N TYR A 297 -1.99 -30.60 -27.29
CA TYR A 297 -3.13 -31.04 -28.10
C TYR A 297 -2.68 -31.64 -29.43
N GLY A 298 -1.68 -31.03 -30.08
CA GLY A 298 -1.09 -31.57 -31.31
C GLY A 298 -0.48 -32.96 -31.11
N MET A 299 0.24 -33.13 -29.98
CA MET A 299 0.86 -34.41 -29.63
C MET A 299 -0.21 -35.52 -29.39
N VAL A 300 -1.24 -35.18 -28.61
CA VAL A 300 -2.38 -36.11 -28.36
C VAL A 300 -3.07 -36.47 -29.67
N TRP A 301 -3.32 -35.50 -30.55
CA TRP A 301 -3.97 -35.74 -31.85
C TRP A 301 -3.11 -36.64 -32.75
N VAL A 302 -1.77 -36.44 -32.78
CA VAL A 302 -0.85 -37.33 -33.53
C VAL A 302 -0.86 -38.72 -32.94
N PHE A 303 -0.83 -38.90 -31.62
CA PHE A 303 -0.91 -40.19 -30.95
C PHE A 303 -2.21 -40.94 -31.25
N ASP A 304 -3.36 -40.24 -31.24
CA ASP A 304 -4.67 -40.79 -31.56
C ASP A 304 -4.78 -41.21 -33.05
N ASN A 305 -4.09 -40.48 -33.95
CA ASN A 305 -4.07 -40.81 -35.36
C ASN A 305 -3.06 -41.91 -35.73
N MET A 306 -1.99 -42.05 -34.95
CA MET A 306 -0.98 -43.12 -35.17
C MET A 306 -1.39 -44.47 -34.61
N ASN A 307 -2.42 -44.55 -33.73
CA ASN A 307 -2.97 -45.78 -33.18
C ASN A 307 -4.45 -45.95 -33.56
N PRO A 308 -4.76 -46.36 -34.80
CA PRO A 308 -6.14 -46.55 -35.23
C PRO A 308 -6.86 -47.74 -34.56
N ASP A 309 -6.11 -48.62 -33.85
CA ASP A 309 -6.68 -49.83 -33.22
C ASP A 309 -7.31 -49.63 -31.84
N SER A 310 -7.20 -48.40 -31.26
CA SER A 310 -7.81 -48.12 -29.95
C SER A 310 -9.29 -47.70 -30.00
N LYS A 311 -9.87 -47.62 -31.20
CA LYS A 311 -11.30 -47.22 -31.39
C LYS A 311 -12.28 -48.37 -31.49
N LYS A 312 -11.86 -49.62 -31.24
CA LYS A 312 -12.79 -50.76 -31.18
C LYS A 312 -12.96 -51.21 -29.74
N THR A 313 -14.16 -51.09 -29.29
CA THR A 313 -14.86 -51.70 -28.16
C THR A 313 -15.32 -50.67 -27.12
N VAL A 314 -16.51 -50.21 -27.29
CA VAL A 314 -17.63 -50.40 -26.36
C VAL A 314 -18.92 -50.04 -27.12
N GLU A 315 -19.49 -51.04 -27.80
CA GLU A 315 -20.92 -51.11 -28.07
C GLU A 315 -21.58 -51.62 -26.79
N VAL A 316 -22.30 -50.78 -26.09
CA VAL A 316 -23.20 -51.19 -25.03
C VAL A 316 -24.63 -51.00 -25.55
N GLU A 317 -25.33 -52.12 -25.60
CA GLU A 317 -26.75 -52.28 -25.93
C GLU A 317 -27.64 -51.20 -25.31
N LYS A 318 -28.43 -50.55 -26.15
CA LYS A 318 -29.58 -49.74 -25.78
C LYS A 318 -30.72 -50.64 -25.27
N LYS A 319 -31.10 -50.43 -24.03
CA LYS A 319 -32.44 -50.79 -23.53
C LYS A 319 -33.17 -49.48 -23.22
N GLU A 320 -34.20 -49.25 -24.04
CA GLU A 320 -35.16 -48.15 -23.88
C GLU A 320 -36.02 -48.34 -22.62
N THR A 321 -36.12 -47.30 -21.80
CA THR A 321 -37.36 -46.95 -21.10
C THR A 321 -37.35 -45.44 -20.79
N VAL A 322 -38.35 -44.74 -21.24
CA VAL A 322 -38.72 -43.31 -21.10
C VAL A 322 -39.80 -43.25 -19.99
N PRO A 323 -40.15 -42.07 -19.42
CA PRO A 323 -39.43 -40.93 -18.89
C PRO A 323 -39.82 -40.54 -17.45
N ASP A 324 -39.02 -39.71 -16.81
CA ASP A 324 -39.61 -38.66 -16.00
C ASP A 324 -38.62 -37.44 -15.89
N ARG A 325 -39.19 -36.28 -16.14
CA ARG A 325 -38.50 -35.00 -16.13
C ARG A 325 -38.14 -34.59 -14.70
N VAL A 326 -36.87 -34.62 -14.34
CA VAL A 326 -36.35 -33.87 -13.19
C VAL A 326 -35.04 -33.18 -13.60
N SER A 327 -34.99 -31.90 -13.35
CA SER A 327 -33.94 -30.91 -13.54
C SER A 327 -32.50 -31.46 -13.50
N TYR A 328 -31.77 -31.36 -14.62
CA TYR A 328 -30.45 -31.98 -14.84
C TYR A 328 -29.27 -31.05 -14.63
N GLN A 329 -29.42 -29.95 -13.90
CA GLN A 329 -28.31 -28.99 -13.75
C GLN A 329 -27.54 -29.07 -12.42
N ASP A 330 -28.06 -29.62 -11.35
CA ASP A 330 -27.39 -29.55 -10.03
C ASP A 330 -26.61 -30.81 -9.62
N LYS A 331 -26.73 -31.93 -10.35
CA LYS A 331 -26.07 -33.21 -9.96
C LYS A 331 -24.76 -33.54 -10.69
N VAL A 332 -24.44 -32.85 -11.79
CA VAL A 332 -23.25 -33.16 -12.60
C VAL A 332 -22.04 -32.27 -12.21
N ILE A 333 -22.27 -31.12 -11.60
CA ILE A 333 -21.21 -30.18 -11.25
C ILE A 333 -20.50 -30.56 -9.95
N GLN A 334 -21.19 -31.17 -8.96
CA GLN A 334 -20.62 -31.50 -7.66
C GLN A 334 -19.53 -32.59 -7.66
N PRO A 335 -19.70 -33.74 -8.33
CA PRO A 335 -18.65 -34.77 -8.35
C PRO A 335 -17.43 -34.38 -9.19
N VAL A 336 -17.56 -33.49 -10.17
CA VAL A 336 -16.41 -32.97 -10.92
C VAL A 336 -15.62 -31.98 -10.12
N LEU A 337 -16.28 -31.09 -9.38
CA LEU A 337 -15.64 -30.15 -8.46
C LEU A 337 -14.94 -30.87 -7.30
N ASP A 338 -15.52 -31.96 -6.78
CA ASP A 338 -14.92 -32.74 -5.70
C ASP A 338 -13.71 -33.58 -6.17
N ALA A 339 -13.75 -34.09 -7.40
CA ALA A 339 -12.61 -34.77 -8.02
C ALA A 339 -11.45 -33.79 -8.34
N GLU A 340 -11.76 -32.59 -8.78
CA GLU A 340 -10.79 -31.53 -9.04
C GLU A 340 -10.16 -31.04 -7.72
N LYS A 341 -10.95 -30.80 -6.69
CA LYS A 341 -10.47 -30.48 -5.34
C LYS A 341 -9.58 -31.60 -4.77
N ALA A 342 -9.95 -32.85 -4.92
CA ALA A 342 -9.16 -33.98 -4.45
C ALA A 342 -7.81 -34.08 -5.17
N SER A 343 -7.76 -33.79 -6.46
CA SER A 343 -6.50 -33.78 -7.22
C SER A 343 -5.61 -32.61 -6.82
N ILE A 344 -6.17 -31.44 -6.56
CA ILE A 344 -5.45 -30.26 -6.06
C ILE A 344 -4.87 -30.54 -4.66
N VAL A 345 -5.67 -31.08 -3.76
CA VAL A 345 -5.22 -31.44 -2.40
C VAL A 345 -4.09 -32.46 -2.46
N LYS A 346 -4.17 -33.47 -3.32
CA LYS A 346 -3.13 -34.48 -3.52
C LYS A 346 -1.84 -33.86 -4.06
N TYR A 347 -1.94 -32.94 -5.01
CA TYR A 347 -0.80 -32.21 -5.52
C TYR A 347 -0.16 -31.32 -4.47
N VAL A 348 -0.97 -30.55 -3.76
CA VAL A 348 -0.50 -29.64 -2.68
C VAL A 348 0.17 -30.42 -1.56
N SER A 349 -0.39 -31.57 -1.15
CA SER A 349 0.24 -32.44 -0.13
C SER A 349 1.59 -32.98 -0.57
N SER A 350 1.76 -33.27 -1.86
CA SER A 350 3.04 -33.73 -2.39
C SER A 350 4.15 -32.67 -2.40
N LEU A 351 3.76 -31.39 -2.46
CA LEU A 351 4.72 -30.27 -2.42
C LEU A 351 5.38 -30.11 -1.05
N VAL A 352 4.65 -30.41 0.02
CA VAL A 352 5.10 -30.29 1.41
C VAL A 352 5.56 -31.59 2.02
N ASP A 353 5.52 -32.68 1.26
CA ASP A 353 6.01 -33.97 1.73
C ASP A 353 7.53 -33.94 1.96
N GLY A 354 7.94 -34.34 3.15
CA GLY A 354 9.36 -34.30 3.56
C GLY A 354 9.92 -32.89 3.83
N VAL A 355 9.07 -31.87 3.96
CA VAL A 355 9.50 -30.53 4.41
C VAL A 355 9.59 -30.53 5.94
N PHE A 356 10.67 -29.96 6.46
CA PHE A 356 10.94 -29.84 7.89
C PHE A 356 11.53 -28.46 8.22
N ILE A 357 11.45 -28.05 9.49
CA ILE A 357 12.08 -26.83 9.98
C ILE A 357 13.56 -27.13 10.23
N ASP A 358 14.46 -26.52 9.46
CA ASP A 358 15.92 -26.66 9.61
C ASP A 358 16.51 -25.61 10.54
N GLY A 359 15.80 -24.50 10.78
CA GLY A 359 16.19 -23.45 11.71
C GLY A 359 15.05 -22.53 12.09
N TYR A 360 15.20 -21.83 13.21
CA TYR A 360 14.28 -20.77 13.60
C TYR A 360 14.98 -19.65 14.37
N VAL A 361 14.45 -18.44 14.28
CA VAL A 361 14.89 -17.27 15.05
C VAL A 361 13.71 -16.71 15.81
N ILE A 362 13.88 -16.42 17.08
CA ILE A 362 12.87 -15.78 17.92
C ILE A 362 13.24 -14.30 18.08
N GLU A 363 12.44 -13.45 17.50
CA GLU A 363 12.54 -12.00 17.67
C GLU A 363 11.63 -11.58 18.83
N ALA A 364 12.22 -11.07 19.90
CA ALA A 364 11.50 -10.60 21.08
C ALA A 364 11.48 -9.05 21.08
N LEU A 365 10.30 -8.46 20.87
CA LEU A 365 10.07 -7.01 20.98
C LEU A 365 9.05 -6.78 22.12
N GLY A 366 9.53 -6.53 23.34
CA GLY A 366 8.69 -6.37 24.52
C GLY A 366 7.93 -7.66 24.87
N SER A 367 6.61 -7.58 24.98
CA SER A 367 5.73 -8.75 25.24
C SER A 367 5.39 -9.58 23.99
N TYR A 368 5.78 -9.11 22.81
CA TYR A 368 5.55 -9.81 21.54
C TYR A 368 6.75 -10.69 21.19
N ARG A 369 6.48 -11.99 20.93
CA ARG A 369 7.48 -12.92 20.39
C ARG A 369 7.06 -13.32 18.99
N ASN A 370 7.89 -13.01 17.99
CA ASN A 370 7.71 -13.45 16.62
C ASN A 370 8.71 -14.56 16.32
N ILE A 371 8.28 -15.64 15.67
CA ILE A 371 9.14 -16.77 15.32
C ILE A 371 9.26 -16.81 13.81
N HIS A 372 10.48 -16.68 13.32
CA HIS A 372 10.82 -16.83 11.91
C HIS A 372 11.45 -18.19 11.71
N TYR A 373 11.00 -18.93 10.69
CA TYR A 373 11.51 -20.26 10.39
C TYR A 373 12.25 -20.27 9.06
N SER A 374 13.27 -21.13 8.97
CA SER A 374 13.82 -21.64 7.73
C SER A 374 13.39 -23.10 7.54
N PHE A 375 13.14 -23.50 6.29
CA PHE A 375 12.64 -24.83 5.97
C PHE A 375 13.53 -25.50 4.95
N GLY A 376 13.79 -26.80 5.16
CA GLY A 376 14.50 -27.68 4.25
C GLY A 376 13.60 -28.79 3.73
N LYS A 377 13.95 -29.37 2.59
CA LYS A 377 13.27 -30.54 2.01
C LYS A 377 14.17 -31.76 2.09
N LYS A 378 13.71 -32.82 2.75
CA LYS A 378 14.47 -34.03 2.95
C LYS A 378 14.92 -34.71 1.68
N SER A 379 14.13 -34.65 0.60
CA SER A 379 14.39 -35.32 -0.66
C SER A 379 15.53 -34.70 -1.46
N THR A 380 15.74 -33.38 -1.37
CA THR A 380 16.71 -32.62 -2.15
C THR A 380 17.81 -32.00 -1.30
N GLY A 381 17.61 -31.85 0.02
CA GLY A 381 18.52 -31.12 0.90
C GLY A 381 18.54 -29.61 0.66
N GLU A 382 17.66 -29.09 -0.16
CA GLU A 382 17.57 -27.68 -0.52
C GLU A 382 16.64 -26.92 0.42
N ALA A 383 16.86 -25.60 0.52
CA ALA A 383 15.96 -24.71 1.23
C ALA A 383 14.58 -24.68 0.54
N PHE A 384 13.53 -24.79 1.34
CA PHE A 384 12.14 -24.71 0.87
C PHE A 384 11.52 -23.41 1.31
N ASP A 385 11.00 -22.62 0.36
CA ASP A 385 10.25 -21.41 0.67
C ASP A 385 8.74 -21.66 0.52
N PRO A 386 7.99 -21.81 1.63
CA PRO A 386 6.56 -22.05 1.60
C PRO A 386 5.76 -20.91 0.99
N LEU A 387 6.25 -19.66 1.09
CA LEU A 387 5.57 -18.49 0.54
C LEU A 387 5.62 -18.46 -0.99
N SER A 388 6.68 -18.99 -1.60
CA SER A 388 6.81 -19.08 -3.06
C SER A 388 5.77 -20.02 -3.69
N VAL A 389 5.32 -21.02 -2.91
CA VAL A 389 4.30 -22.00 -3.32
C VAL A 389 2.89 -21.57 -2.89
N GLY A 390 2.76 -20.43 -2.18
CA GLY A 390 1.50 -19.85 -1.78
C GLY A 390 1.00 -20.25 -0.38
N PHE A 391 1.79 -20.98 0.41
CA PHE A 391 1.43 -21.32 1.78
C PHE A 391 1.57 -20.12 2.71
N THR A 392 0.64 -19.98 3.62
CA THR A 392 0.77 -19.11 4.79
C THR A 392 1.38 -19.92 5.93
N VAL A 393 2.46 -19.42 6.51
CA VAL A 393 3.13 -20.02 7.67
C VAL A 393 2.60 -19.40 8.94
N ILE A 394 2.00 -20.22 9.80
CA ILE A 394 1.47 -19.78 11.10
C ILE A 394 2.37 -20.37 12.19
N PRO A 395 3.12 -19.52 12.90
CA PRO A 395 4.00 -19.96 13.98
C PRO A 395 3.17 -20.44 15.19
N ILE A 396 3.53 -21.61 15.73
CA ILE A 396 2.88 -22.16 16.92
C ILE A 396 3.86 -22.23 18.09
N LYS A 397 5.03 -22.86 17.89
CA LYS A 397 6.11 -22.99 18.88
C LYS A 397 7.44 -23.11 18.16
N PRO A 398 8.58 -22.87 18.81
CA PRO A 398 9.87 -23.29 18.27
C PRO A 398 9.79 -24.74 17.78
N CYS A 399 10.27 -25.05 16.61
CA CYS A 399 10.16 -26.37 15.98
C CYS A 399 8.73 -26.88 15.67
N PHE A 400 7.74 -26.02 15.61
CA PHE A 400 6.38 -26.41 15.23
C PHE A 400 5.65 -25.28 14.54
N ALA A 401 5.34 -25.45 13.27
CA ALA A 401 4.64 -24.49 12.44
C ALA A 401 3.47 -25.14 11.69
N ARG A 402 2.46 -24.37 11.36
CA ARG A 402 1.33 -24.78 10.53
C ARG A 402 1.42 -24.11 9.16
N PHE A 403 1.34 -24.92 8.11
CA PHE A 403 1.19 -24.46 6.74
C PHE A 403 -0.30 -24.48 6.37
N GLN A 404 -0.79 -23.42 5.79
CA GLN A 404 -2.16 -23.31 5.35
C GLN A 404 -2.21 -22.77 3.91
N LEU A 405 -2.97 -23.47 3.06
CA LEU A 405 -3.27 -23.05 1.69
C LEU A 405 -4.74 -23.37 1.40
N TYR A 406 -5.58 -22.36 1.30
CA TYR A 406 -7.05 -22.52 1.26
C TYR A 406 -7.55 -23.41 2.41
N ASP A 407 -8.24 -24.50 2.10
CA ASP A 407 -8.76 -25.48 3.07
C ASP A 407 -7.74 -26.56 3.48
N PHE A 408 -6.57 -26.59 2.81
CA PHE A 408 -5.51 -27.54 3.13
C PHE A 408 -4.66 -27.01 4.28
N THR A 409 -4.49 -27.86 5.29
CA THR A 409 -3.66 -27.55 6.48
C THR A 409 -2.73 -28.71 6.78
N THR A 410 -1.45 -28.44 7.00
CA THR A 410 -0.48 -29.42 7.45
C THR A 410 0.45 -28.83 8.50
N PHE A 411 1.10 -29.70 9.30
CA PHE A 411 2.03 -29.30 10.32
C PHE A 411 3.45 -29.71 9.95
N VAL A 412 4.40 -28.84 10.26
CA VAL A 412 5.83 -29.04 9.99
C VAL A 412 6.62 -28.87 11.28
N THR A 413 7.57 -29.77 11.50
CA THR A 413 8.40 -29.82 12.71
C THR A 413 9.89 -29.80 12.36
N CYS A 414 10.76 -29.63 13.37
CA CYS A 414 12.21 -29.75 13.19
C CYS A 414 12.67 -31.20 12.93
N ASP A 415 11.85 -32.21 13.27
CA ASP A 415 12.15 -33.60 12.97
C ASP A 415 11.66 -33.98 11.57
N PRO A 416 12.56 -34.27 10.61
CA PRO A 416 12.17 -34.65 9.26
C PRO A 416 11.45 -36.00 9.19
N PHE A 417 11.40 -36.77 10.28
CA PHE A 417 10.72 -38.07 10.37
C PHE A 417 9.41 -38.02 11.13
N TYR A 418 9.04 -36.84 11.67
CA TYR A 418 7.81 -36.70 12.44
C TYR A 418 6.58 -36.98 11.59
N LYS A 419 5.74 -37.89 12.08
CA LYS A 419 4.38 -38.09 11.57
C LYS A 419 3.39 -37.54 12.59
N ALA A 420 2.59 -36.56 12.21
CA ALA A 420 1.56 -36.02 13.09
C ALA A 420 0.61 -37.16 13.55
N PRO A 421 0.28 -37.25 14.82
CA PRO A 421 -0.75 -38.21 15.31
C PRO A 421 -2.07 -37.86 14.64
N ALA A 422 -2.80 -38.90 14.20
CA ALA A 422 -4.14 -38.72 13.66
C ALA A 422 -5.03 -38.06 14.74
N ILE A 423 -5.65 -36.94 14.40
CA ILE A 423 -6.62 -36.26 15.27
C ILE A 423 -7.81 -37.20 15.40
N LYS A 424 -8.02 -37.79 16.57
CA LYS A 424 -9.28 -38.41 16.91
C LYS A 424 -10.23 -37.30 17.26
N ASP A 425 -11.27 -37.12 16.47
CA ASP A 425 -12.42 -36.29 16.84
C ASP A 425 -12.94 -36.76 18.22
N LYS A 426 -12.78 -35.93 19.22
CA LYS A 426 -13.43 -36.11 20.51
C LYS A 426 -14.72 -35.32 20.45
N ASP A 427 -15.81 -36.06 20.27
CA ASP A 427 -17.13 -35.63 20.63
C ASP A 427 -17.17 -35.23 22.10
N GLU A 428 -17.98 -34.22 22.36
CA GLU A 428 -18.34 -33.65 23.67
C GLU A 428 -18.65 -34.68 24.75
N SER A 429 -18.15 -34.50 25.97
CA SER A 429 -19.01 -34.45 27.15
C SER A 429 -18.22 -34.31 28.45
N SER A 430 -18.75 -33.42 29.27
CA SER A 430 -18.86 -33.39 30.72
C SER A 430 -17.66 -33.14 31.62
N SER A 431 -17.73 -31.97 32.22
CA SER A 431 -17.76 -31.65 33.66
C SER A 431 -16.79 -32.37 34.61
N GLY A 432 -16.18 -31.59 35.43
CA GLY A 432 -15.96 -31.92 36.84
C GLY A 432 -14.54 -31.76 37.37
N ASP A 433 -14.44 -30.76 38.20
CA ASP A 433 -13.76 -30.69 39.49
C ASP A 433 -12.24 -30.87 39.68
N ASP A 434 -11.81 -29.85 40.34
CA ASP A 434 -10.95 -29.74 41.55
C ASP A 434 -9.46 -30.09 41.53
N SER A 435 -8.76 -29.03 41.88
CA SER A 435 -7.78 -28.91 42.99
C SER A 435 -6.38 -29.56 42.87
N ASN A 436 -5.45 -28.66 43.11
CA ASN A 436 -4.31 -28.77 44.02
C ASN A 436 -2.90 -29.20 43.51
N PHE A 437 -2.00 -28.32 43.95
CA PHE A 437 -0.60 -28.53 44.37
C PHE A 437 0.45 -28.68 43.23
N SER A 438 1.47 -27.87 43.17
CA SER A 438 2.37 -27.07 44.01
C SER A 438 3.34 -26.34 43.09
#